data_80f18d96229322d1cdc02e69b3ba0f8d
#
_entry.id   80f18d96229322d1cdc02e69b3ba0f8d
#
_cell.length_a   1.000
_cell.length_b   1.000
_cell.length_c   1.000
_cell.angle_alpha   90.00
_cell.angle_beta   90.00
_cell.angle_gamma   90.00
#
_symmetry.space_group_name_H-M   'P 1'
#
loop_
_entity.id
_entity.type
_entity.pdbx_description
1 polymer ?
#
loop_
_entity_poly.entity_id
_entity_poly.type
_entity_poly.pdbx_seq_one_letter_code
_entity_poly.pdbx_strand_id
1 'polypeptide(L)'
;MLSIIVNMQTPPVKLAPNQKVKTWKFAAKYLWKERFTEDKAELGRWTKSELLDLGPTFVKLGQIASTRGDLYPPEFTKELESLQDNVPPFDFKLVKDVVNRDIFKDFEEIPFKSASIGQVHKATLKNGKKVVVKL
;
A
#
# COMPACT_ATOMS: atom_id res chain seq x y z
N MET A 1 -23.48 16.85 -5.01
CA MET A 1 -23.03 15.53 -5.48
C MET A 1 -22.99 14.59 -4.28
N LEU A 2 -23.91 13.66 -4.19
CA LEU A 2 -23.93 12.67 -3.12
C LEU A 2 -22.91 11.57 -3.43
N SER A 3 -21.79 11.59 -2.71
CA SER A 3 -20.79 10.54 -2.77
C SER A 3 -21.20 9.42 -1.82
N ILE A 4 -21.69 8.33 -2.33
CA ILE A 4 -21.88 7.13 -1.53
C ILE A 4 -20.55 6.40 -1.52
N ILE A 5 -19.95 6.25 -0.34
CA ILE A 5 -18.74 5.44 -0.15
C ILE A 5 -19.18 3.99 0.04
N VAL A 6 -18.96 3.17 -0.98
CA VAL A 6 -19.11 1.72 -0.84
C VAL A 6 -17.79 1.19 -0.31
N ASN A 7 -17.78 0.80 0.96
CA ASN A 7 -16.60 0.17 1.56
C ASN A 7 -16.69 -1.34 1.31
N MET A 8 -15.94 -1.81 0.34
CA MET A 8 -15.80 -3.24 0.09
C MET A 8 -14.64 -3.76 0.94
N GLN A 9 -14.97 -4.58 1.92
CA GLN A 9 -13.95 -5.26 2.72
C GLN A 9 -13.28 -6.32 1.86
N THR A 10 -11.99 -6.17 1.67
CA THR A 10 -11.18 -7.24 1.10
C THR A 10 -11.12 -8.39 2.11
N PRO A 11 -11.28 -9.65 1.65
CA PRO A 11 -11.04 -10.78 2.53
C PRO A 11 -9.61 -10.76 3.05
N PRO A 12 -9.34 -11.33 4.23
CA PRO A 12 -7.98 -11.37 4.77
C PRO A 12 -7.05 -11.97 3.73
N VAL A 13 -6.04 -11.21 3.36
CA VAL A 13 -5.05 -11.62 2.37
C VAL A 13 -4.29 -12.81 2.95
N LYS A 14 -4.58 -14.01 2.46
CA LYS A 14 -3.71 -15.15 2.71
C LYS A 14 -2.40 -14.88 1.97
N LEU A 15 -1.35 -14.61 2.73
CA LEU A 15 -0.01 -14.44 2.16
C LEU A 15 0.33 -15.68 1.33
N ALA A 16 0.56 -15.48 0.03
CA ALA A 16 1.02 -16.53 -0.85
C ALA A 16 2.35 -17.12 -0.30
N PRO A 17 2.64 -18.41 -0.52
CA PRO A 17 3.91 -19.01 -0.07
C PRO A 17 5.15 -18.20 -0.48
N ASN A 18 5.12 -17.64 -1.68
CA ASN A 18 6.18 -16.77 -2.20
C ASN A 18 6.37 -15.47 -1.40
N GLN A 19 5.32 -14.97 -0.79
CA GLN A 19 5.38 -13.73 0.00
C GLN A 19 6.04 -13.95 1.35
N LYS A 20 5.85 -15.12 1.95
CA LYS A 20 6.58 -15.51 3.18
C LYS A 20 8.09 -15.55 2.94
N VAL A 21 8.51 -16.14 1.82
CA VAL A 21 9.92 -16.20 1.44
C VAL A 21 10.49 -14.80 1.20
N LYS A 22 9.77 -13.94 0.49
CA LYS A 22 10.16 -12.54 0.26
C LYS A 22 10.30 -11.77 1.56
N THR A 23 9.38 -11.96 2.50
CA THR A 23 9.41 -11.30 3.82
C THR A 23 10.64 -11.72 4.62
N TRP A 24 10.95 -13.02 4.67
CA TRP A 24 12.14 -13.53 5.36
C TRP A 24 13.44 -13.05 4.71
N LYS A 25 13.50 -13.02 3.38
CA LYS A 25 14.65 -12.46 2.65
C LYS A 25 14.84 -10.97 2.96
N PHE A 26 13.76 -10.22 2.98
CA PHE A 26 13.80 -8.81 3.36
C PHE A 26 14.33 -8.63 4.78
N ALA A 27 13.79 -9.35 5.76
CA ALA A 27 14.22 -9.26 7.15
C ALA A 27 15.71 -9.58 7.31
N ALA A 28 16.18 -10.64 6.69
CA ALA A 28 17.59 -11.02 6.73
C ALA A 28 18.51 -9.98 6.09
N LYS A 29 18.14 -9.45 4.92
CA LYS A 29 18.89 -8.40 4.23
C LYS A 29 18.88 -7.08 5.02
N TYR A 30 17.76 -6.73 5.64
CA TYR A 30 17.64 -5.53 6.46
C TYR A 30 18.62 -5.58 7.64
N LEU A 31 18.62 -6.68 8.40
CA LEU A 31 19.52 -6.85 9.55
C LEU A 31 20.98 -6.76 9.14
N TRP A 32 21.32 -7.37 8.02
CA TRP A 32 22.68 -7.30 7.49
C TRP A 32 23.07 -5.88 7.04
N LYS A 33 22.20 -5.23 6.27
CA LYS A 33 22.43 -3.84 5.80
C LYS A 33 22.45 -2.84 6.93
N GLU A 34 21.60 -2.96 7.91
CA GLU A 34 21.58 -2.09 9.09
C GLU A 34 22.94 -2.09 9.79
N ARG A 35 23.55 -3.27 9.92
CA ARG A 35 24.81 -3.43 10.61
C ARG A 35 25.99 -2.88 9.81
N PHE A 36 25.99 -3.02 8.49
CA PHE A 36 27.14 -2.75 7.64
C PHE A 36 27.00 -1.49 6.77
N THR A 37 25.84 -0.86 6.72
CA THR A 37 25.62 0.39 5.98
C THR A 37 25.75 1.58 6.93
N GLU A 38 26.75 2.40 6.71
CA GLU A 38 26.96 3.62 7.49
C GLU A 38 25.98 4.73 7.10
N ASP A 39 25.65 4.84 5.82
CA ASP A 39 24.68 5.81 5.31
C ASP A 39 23.24 5.35 5.61
N LYS A 40 22.64 5.91 6.65
CA LYS A 40 21.29 5.58 7.06
C LYS A 40 20.22 6.13 6.11
N ALA A 41 20.51 7.14 5.32
CA ALA A 41 19.63 7.60 4.25
C ALA A 41 19.56 6.58 3.12
N GLU A 42 20.68 5.97 2.73
CA GLU A 42 20.72 4.89 1.76
C GLU A 42 19.94 3.67 2.26
N LEU A 43 20.11 3.29 3.52
CA LEU A 43 19.34 2.22 4.15
C LEU A 43 17.84 2.52 4.11
N GLY A 44 17.44 3.75 4.38
CA GLY A 44 16.04 4.19 4.31
C GLY A 44 15.46 4.08 2.90
N ARG A 45 16.18 4.52 1.89
CA ARG A 45 15.77 4.41 0.48
C ARG A 45 15.60 2.96 0.04
N TRP A 46 16.56 2.11 0.38
CA TRP A 46 16.47 0.69 0.09
C TRP A 46 15.27 0.04 0.81
N THR A 47 15.10 0.31 2.09
CA THR A 47 13.97 -0.21 2.89
C THR A 47 12.64 0.22 2.30
N LYS A 48 12.49 1.48 1.94
CA LYS A 48 11.29 2.01 1.28
C LYS A 48 10.96 1.25 0.00
N SER A 49 11.94 1.02 -0.87
CA SER A 49 11.77 0.28 -2.11
C SER A 49 11.29 -1.15 -1.86
N GLU A 50 11.90 -1.84 -0.91
CA GLU A 50 11.51 -3.22 -0.55
C GLU A 50 10.11 -3.29 0.06
N LEU A 51 9.72 -2.32 0.89
CA LEU A 51 8.39 -2.27 1.47
C LEU A 51 7.30 -2.03 0.42
N LEU A 52 7.58 -1.21 -0.58
CA LEU A 52 6.68 -1.00 -1.72
C LEU A 52 6.49 -2.30 -2.52
N ASP A 53 7.54 -3.07 -2.74
CA ASP A 53 7.48 -4.35 -3.44
C ASP A 53 6.74 -5.43 -2.65
N LEU A 54 6.84 -5.40 -1.32
CA LEU A 54 6.17 -6.35 -0.44
C LEU A 54 4.66 -6.12 -0.34
N GLY A 55 4.20 -4.91 -0.61
CA GLY A 55 2.78 -4.59 -0.70
C GLY A 55 2.22 -3.75 0.44
N PRO A 56 0.88 -3.56 0.47
CA PRO A 56 0.22 -2.54 1.31
C PRO A 56 0.46 -2.69 2.80
N THR A 57 0.45 -3.90 3.33
CA THR A 57 0.68 -4.16 4.76
C THR A 57 2.07 -3.69 5.18
N PHE A 58 3.07 -3.94 4.34
CA PHE A 58 4.45 -3.53 4.61
C PHE A 58 4.66 -2.03 4.41
N VAL A 59 3.97 -1.42 3.47
CA VAL A 59 3.93 0.05 3.33
C VAL A 59 3.39 0.69 4.60
N LYS A 60 2.35 0.12 5.20
CA LYS A 60 1.82 0.58 6.49
C LYS A 60 2.86 0.50 7.61
N LEU A 61 3.61 -0.60 7.67
CA LEU A 61 4.73 -0.72 8.63
C LEU A 61 5.78 0.35 8.42
N GLY A 62 6.13 0.66 7.17
CA GLY A 62 7.06 1.75 6.83
C GLY A 62 6.56 3.13 7.28
N GLN A 63 5.26 3.40 7.13
CA GLN A 63 4.64 4.62 7.61
C GLN A 63 4.72 4.76 9.12
N ILE A 64 4.46 3.68 9.86
CA ILE A 64 4.61 3.64 11.32
C ILE A 64 6.06 3.87 11.71
N ALA A 65 7.00 3.22 11.05
CA ALA A 65 8.43 3.39 11.31
C ALA A 65 8.90 4.83 11.06
N SER A 66 8.33 5.55 10.09
CA SER A 66 8.66 6.94 9.79
C SER A 66 8.35 7.91 10.95
N THR A 67 7.43 7.52 11.83
CA THR A 67 7.04 8.32 13.01
C THR A 67 7.85 7.97 14.27
N ARG A 68 8.69 6.97 14.19
CA ARG A 68 9.43 6.43 15.35
C ARG A 68 10.88 6.92 15.38
N GLY A 69 11.05 8.23 15.59
CA GLY A 69 12.36 8.84 15.78
C GLY A 69 13.11 8.40 17.04
N ASP A 70 12.42 7.70 17.97
CA ASP A 70 13.00 7.06 19.14
C ASP A 70 13.72 5.75 18.83
N LEU A 71 13.35 5.06 17.74
CA LEU A 71 13.91 3.76 17.34
C LEU A 71 14.89 3.84 16.17
N TYR A 72 14.73 4.85 15.31
CA TYR A 72 15.46 4.96 14.05
C TYR A 72 16.13 6.31 13.90
N PRO A 73 17.30 6.38 13.23
CA PRO A 73 17.97 7.65 12.94
C PRO A 73 17.09 8.57 12.08
N PRO A 74 17.23 9.91 12.22
CA PRO A 74 16.46 10.88 11.44
C PRO A 74 16.61 10.72 9.93
N GLU A 75 17.78 10.38 9.46
CA GLU A 75 18.09 10.16 8.04
C GLU A 75 17.28 8.99 7.46
N PHE A 76 17.09 7.94 8.25
CA PHE A 76 16.29 6.77 7.90
C PHE A 76 14.80 7.09 7.87
N THR A 77 14.29 7.70 8.94
CA THR A 77 12.85 8.03 9.04
C THR A 77 12.43 9.04 7.99
N LYS A 78 13.28 9.99 7.66
CA LYS A 78 13.01 10.99 6.61
C LYS A 78 12.75 10.34 5.25
N GLU A 79 13.52 9.33 4.89
CA GLU A 79 13.31 8.60 3.63
C GLU A 79 11.98 7.82 3.63
N LEU A 80 11.55 7.30 4.77
CA LEU A 80 10.28 6.59 4.90
C LEU A 80 9.05 7.52 4.95
N GLU A 81 9.22 8.79 5.32
CA GLU A 81 8.12 9.76 5.36
C GLU A 81 7.42 9.92 4.01
N SER A 82 8.14 9.77 2.92
CA SER A 82 7.58 9.86 1.57
C SER A 82 6.54 8.75 1.27
N LEU A 83 6.51 7.67 2.04
CA LEU A 83 5.48 6.64 1.95
C LEU A 83 4.09 7.14 2.36
N GLN A 84 4.00 8.23 3.12
CA GLN A 84 2.72 8.80 3.55
C GLN A 84 1.99 9.53 2.42
N ASP A 85 2.72 10.10 1.47
CA ASP A 85 2.17 10.98 0.44
C ASP A 85 2.11 10.34 -0.95
N ASN A 86 2.95 9.36 -1.24
CA ASN A 86 3.13 8.79 -2.57
C ASN A 86 3.12 7.26 -2.56
N VAL A 87 1.95 6.67 -2.32
CA VAL A 87 1.77 5.22 -2.46
C VAL A 87 1.32 4.93 -3.89
N PRO A 88 2.09 4.13 -4.67
CA PRO A 88 1.64 3.73 -6.00
C PRO A 88 0.32 2.94 -5.91
N PRO A 89 -0.58 3.08 -6.89
CA PRO A 89 -1.80 2.29 -6.91
C PRO A 89 -1.49 0.80 -7.08
N PHE A 90 -2.28 -0.04 -6.44
CA PHE A 90 -2.22 -1.49 -6.65
C PHE A 90 -2.80 -1.85 -8.01
N ASP A 91 -2.29 -2.93 -8.61
CA ASP A 91 -2.89 -3.46 -9.82
C ASP A 91 -4.35 -3.88 -9.52
N PHE A 92 -5.28 -3.34 -10.29
CA PHE A 92 -6.70 -3.66 -10.16
C PHE A 92 -6.98 -5.16 -10.28
N LYS A 93 -6.15 -5.91 -11.00
CA LYS A 93 -6.25 -7.37 -11.12
C LYS A 93 -6.23 -8.08 -9.76
N LEU A 94 -5.56 -7.51 -8.76
CA LEU A 94 -5.48 -8.09 -7.42
C LEU A 94 -6.79 -7.97 -6.64
N VAL A 95 -7.62 -7.03 -6.99
CA VAL A 95 -8.86 -6.70 -6.27
C VAL A 95 -10.12 -6.85 -7.10
N LYS A 96 -9.99 -7.18 -8.37
CA LYS A 96 -11.13 -7.30 -9.30
C LYS A 96 -12.20 -8.27 -8.84
N ASP A 97 -11.80 -9.35 -8.16
CA ASP A 97 -12.71 -10.40 -7.69
C ASP A 97 -13.53 -9.96 -6.46
N VAL A 98 -13.08 -8.90 -5.79
CA VAL A 98 -13.80 -8.29 -4.65
C VAL A 98 -14.88 -7.32 -5.14
N VAL A 99 -14.71 -6.79 -6.36
CA VAL A 99 -15.63 -5.82 -6.94
C VAL A 99 -16.79 -6.56 -7.61
N ASN A 100 -17.96 -6.50 -7.00
CA ASN A 100 -19.17 -6.98 -7.66
C ASN A 100 -19.59 -6.00 -8.76
N ARG A 101 -19.18 -6.29 -9.99
CA ARG A 101 -19.45 -5.42 -11.16
C ARG A 101 -20.92 -5.36 -11.54
N ASP A 102 -21.74 -6.30 -11.07
CA ASP A 102 -23.16 -6.36 -11.44
C ASP A 102 -23.98 -5.18 -10.92
N ILE A 103 -23.48 -4.49 -9.89
CA ILE A 103 -24.13 -3.30 -9.33
C ILE A 103 -23.73 -2.00 -10.05
N PHE A 104 -22.67 -2.03 -10.83
CA PHE A 104 -22.14 -0.86 -11.51
C PHE A 104 -22.50 -0.84 -13.01
N LYS A 105 -22.91 0.33 -13.49
CA LYS A 105 -23.01 0.59 -14.93
C LYS A 105 -21.62 0.82 -15.53
N ASP A 106 -20.78 1.54 -14.80
CA ASP A 106 -19.42 1.85 -15.17
C ASP A 106 -18.52 1.85 -13.93
N PHE A 107 -17.27 1.41 -14.09
CA PHE A 107 -16.28 1.33 -13.02
C PHE A 107 -14.90 1.69 -13.57
N GLU A 108 -14.31 2.78 -13.04
CA GLU A 108 -12.96 3.17 -13.41
C GLU A 108 -11.93 2.28 -12.70
N GLU A 109 -11.20 1.49 -13.45
CA GLU A 109 -10.20 0.55 -12.93
C GLU A 109 -8.95 1.28 -12.40
N ILE A 110 -8.66 2.47 -12.92
CA ILE A 110 -7.57 3.30 -12.43
C ILE A 110 -8.07 4.13 -11.26
N PRO A 111 -7.49 3.97 -10.05
CA PRO A 111 -7.91 4.75 -8.91
C PRO A 111 -7.56 6.22 -9.10
N PHE A 112 -8.44 7.13 -8.67
CA PHE A 112 -8.11 8.55 -8.65
C PHE A 112 -7.33 8.95 -7.39
N LYS A 113 -7.34 8.11 -6.37
CA LYS A 113 -6.56 8.28 -5.14
C LYS A 113 -6.16 6.93 -4.58
N SER A 114 -4.92 6.79 -4.19
CA SER A 114 -4.42 5.62 -3.49
C SER A 114 -3.81 5.98 -2.14
N ALA A 115 -3.99 5.10 -1.17
CA ALA A 115 -3.42 5.21 0.16
C ALA A 115 -2.82 3.86 0.57
N SER A 116 -2.06 3.83 1.66
CA SER A 116 -1.36 2.62 2.13
C SER A 116 -2.28 1.44 2.42
N ILE A 117 -3.52 1.70 2.79
CA ILE A 117 -4.51 0.70 3.20
C ILE A 117 -5.66 0.54 2.21
N GLY A 118 -5.57 1.17 1.06
CA GLY A 118 -6.63 1.07 0.08
C GLY A 118 -6.50 2.08 -1.04
N GLN A 119 -7.36 1.94 -2.02
CA GLN A 119 -7.46 2.89 -3.13
C GLN A 119 -8.92 3.21 -3.40
N VAL A 120 -9.15 4.39 -3.98
CA VAL A 120 -10.47 4.92 -4.21
C VAL A 120 -10.71 5.05 -5.71
N HIS A 121 -11.78 4.41 -6.18
CA HIS A 121 -12.18 4.40 -7.58
C HIS A 121 -13.48 5.16 -7.78
N LYS A 122 -13.63 5.78 -8.93
CA LYS A 122 -14.91 6.35 -9.36
C LYS A 122 -15.73 5.28 -10.07
N ALA A 123 -17.02 5.27 -9.80
CA ALA A 123 -17.94 4.35 -10.44
C ALA A 123 -19.32 5.00 -10.63
N THR A 124 -20.12 4.40 -11.48
CA THR A 124 -21.52 4.80 -11.70
C THR A 124 -22.41 3.59 -11.47
N LEU A 125 -23.38 3.74 -10.59
CA LEU A 125 -24.39 2.69 -10.34
C LEU A 125 -25.33 2.54 -11.54
N LYS A 126 -26.04 1.40 -11.64
CA LYS A 126 -27.02 1.17 -12.70
C LYS A 126 -28.15 2.19 -12.75
N ASN A 127 -28.45 2.82 -11.61
CA ASN A 127 -29.44 3.91 -11.54
C ASN A 127 -28.91 5.28 -11.99
N GLY A 128 -27.65 5.37 -12.45
CA GLY A 128 -27.02 6.60 -12.90
C GLY A 128 -26.33 7.42 -11.81
N LYS A 129 -26.42 7.02 -10.55
CA LYS A 129 -25.71 7.71 -9.45
C LYS A 129 -24.21 7.51 -9.54
N LYS A 130 -23.47 8.61 -9.45
CA LYS A 130 -22.00 8.60 -9.35
C LYS A 130 -21.61 8.31 -7.90
N VAL A 131 -20.72 7.34 -7.72
CA VAL A 131 -20.25 6.89 -6.41
C VAL A 131 -18.74 6.79 -6.40
N VAL A 132 -18.20 6.71 -5.20
CA VAL A 132 -16.79 6.45 -4.93
C VAL A 132 -16.69 5.11 -4.24
N VAL A 133 -15.85 4.23 -4.75
CA VAL A 133 -15.64 2.88 -4.22
C VAL A 133 -14.26 2.81 -3.59
N LYS A 134 -14.23 2.51 -2.31
CA LYS A 134 -12.98 2.27 -1.58
C LYS A 134 -12.74 0.77 -1.50
N LEU A 135 -11.56 0.34 -1.98
CA LEU A 135 -11.07 -1.04 -1.96
C LEU A 135 -9.92 -1.21 -0.98
#